data_0b530e26e7e2d37723b593dfa1a0a2c9
#
_entry.id   0b530e26e7e2d37723b593dfa1a0a2c9
#
_cell.length_a   1.000
_cell.length_b   1.000
_cell.length_c   1.000
_cell.angle_alpha   90.00
_cell.angle_beta   90.00
_cell.angle_gamma   90.00
#
_symmetry.space_group_name_H-M   'P 1'
#
loop_
_entity.id
_entity.type
_entity.pdbx_description
1 polymer ?
#
loop_
_entity_poly.entity_id
_entity_poly.type
_entity_poly.pdbx_seq_one_letter_code
_entity_poly.pdbx_strand_id
1 'polypeptide(L)'
;KIRSTIIDTFFNIYIFFWNFDRSNTLNLKLYLKSKINYFCLTFRKKMTTQELIDQIRKKKSFLCIGLDVDMQKIPPHLLKTADPIFEFNKAIIEATHHLCVAYKPNTAFYEAYGLKGWKSLEKTIHYLNQKYPEIYTIADAKRGDIGNTSSMYAKAFFEDLAFDSITVAPYMGKDSVEPFLAFKDKHTILLALTSNEGAFDFQTKKVAHTEFYKHVLETSKSWKNSENLMYVVGATKAAYFKEIRKIVPTSFLLVPGVGAQGGNLQEVCKYGLSENIGLLINSSRGIIYASKEEDFAKKAALKATQLQQEMEIIL
;
A
#
# COMPACT_ATOMS: atom_id res chain seq x y z
N LYS A 1 -11.08 -27.59 -5.51
CA LYS A 1 -11.35 -26.82 -4.27
C LYS A 1 -12.30 -25.64 -4.51
N ILE A 2 -12.08 -24.77 -5.54
CA ILE A 2 -12.95 -23.61 -5.82
C ILE A 2 -14.38 -24.03 -6.16
N ARG A 3 -14.61 -25.08 -6.95
CA ARG A 3 -15.95 -25.59 -7.25
C ARG A 3 -16.71 -26.12 -6.02
N SER A 4 -16.02 -26.77 -5.09
CA SER A 4 -16.68 -27.27 -3.85
C SER A 4 -17.13 -26.10 -2.97
N THR A 5 -16.31 -25.07 -2.81
CA THR A 5 -16.64 -23.89 -1.99
C THR A 5 -17.84 -23.09 -2.56
N ILE A 6 -17.93 -22.99 -3.89
CA ILE A 6 -19.07 -22.34 -4.56
C ILE A 6 -20.37 -23.14 -4.33
N ILE A 7 -20.30 -24.46 -4.52
CA ILE A 7 -21.46 -25.34 -4.32
C ILE A 7 -21.91 -25.31 -2.85
N ASP A 8 -20.97 -25.39 -1.90
CA ASP A 8 -21.27 -25.32 -0.47
C ASP A 8 -21.89 -23.97 -0.06
N THR A 9 -21.44 -22.88 -0.67
CA THR A 9 -22.01 -21.54 -0.42
C THR A 9 -23.42 -21.42 -0.98
N PHE A 10 -23.67 -21.88 -2.20
CA PHE A 10 -25.02 -21.91 -2.78
C PHE A 10 -25.95 -22.85 -2.04
N PHE A 11 -25.47 -24.01 -1.60
CA PHE A 11 -26.23 -24.98 -0.83
C PHE A 11 -26.62 -24.42 0.54
N ASN A 12 -25.71 -23.74 1.24
CA ASN A 12 -26.01 -23.08 2.51
C ASN A 12 -26.99 -21.91 2.35
N ILE A 13 -26.91 -21.16 1.25
CA ILE A 13 -27.87 -20.10 0.91
C ILE A 13 -29.26 -20.73 0.63
N TYR A 14 -29.32 -21.85 -0.09
CA TYR A 14 -30.57 -22.56 -0.39
C TYR A 14 -31.24 -23.13 0.87
N ILE A 15 -30.47 -23.76 1.77
CA ILE A 15 -30.99 -24.26 3.06
C ILE A 15 -31.49 -23.11 3.93
N PHE A 16 -30.80 -21.96 3.93
CA PHE A 16 -31.24 -20.78 4.65
C PHE A 16 -32.57 -20.24 4.12
N PHE A 17 -32.76 -20.20 2.78
CA PHE A 17 -34.01 -19.80 2.17
C PHE A 17 -35.15 -20.77 2.45
N TRP A 18 -34.85 -22.07 2.55
CA TRP A 18 -35.88 -23.11 2.85
C TRP A 18 -36.45 -23.01 4.27
N ASN A 19 -35.63 -22.58 5.22
CA ASN A 19 -35.99 -22.47 6.63
C ASN A 19 -36.38 -21.05 7.08
N PHE A 20 -36.53 -20.10 6.14
CA PHE A 20 -36.71 -18.69 6.48
C PHE A 20 -38.17 -18.29 6.65
N ASP A 21 -38.51 -17.74 7.82
CA ASP A 21 -39.82 -17.11 8.07
C ASP A 21 -39.92 -15.78 7.29
N ARG A 22 -40.94 -15.65 6.43
CA ARG A 22 -41.18 -14.49 5.55
C ARG A 22 -41.40 -13.14 6.27
N SER A 23 -41.49 -13.14 7.60
CA SER A 23 -41.74 -11.95 8.40
C SER A 23 -40.55 -11.02 8.56
N ASN A 24 -39.30 -11.43 8.15
CA ASN A 24 -38.08 -10.68 8.46
C ASN A 24 -37.20 -10.34 7.24
N THR A 25 -37.83 -9.72 6.23
CA THR A 25 -37.17 -9.34 4.95
C THR A 25 -36.00 -8.35 5.12
N LEU A 26 -35.97 -7.53 6.18
CA LEU A 26 -34.89 -6.57 6.44
C LEU A 26 -33.60 -7.27 6.87
N ASN A 27 -33.72 -8.25 7.78
CA ASN A 27 -32.57 -9.03 8.24
C ASN A 27 -31.98 -9.90 7.11
N LEU A 28 -32.82 -10.42 6.22
CA LEU A 28 -32.37 -11.14 5.03
C LEU A 28 -31.57 -10.25 4.07
N LYS A 29 -32.04 -9.04 3.80
CA LYS A 29 -31.32 -8.08 2.95
C LYS A 29 -29.96 -7.69 3.56
N LEU A 30 -29.89 -7.49 4.86
CA LEU A 30 -28.64 -7.19 5.56
C LEU A 30 -27.68 -8.39 5.54
N TYR A 31 -28.19 -9.60 5.79
CA TYR A 31 -27.41 -10.84 5.72
C TYR A 31 -26.88 -11.11 4.30
N LEU A 32 -27.73 -11.02 3.27
CA LEU A 32 -27.33 -11.19 1.88
C LEU A 32 -26.32 -10.11 1.46
N LYS A 33 -26.53 -8.86 1.85
CA LYS A 33 -25.59 -7.77 1.59
C LYS A 33 -24.24 -8.01 2.27
N SER A 34 -24.21 -8.52 3.50
CA SER A 34 -22.96 -8.88 4.19
C SER A 34 -22.26 -10.06 3.52
N LYS A 35 -23.00 -11.10 3.10
CA LYS A 35 -22.45 -12.27 2.41
C LYS A 35 -21.98 -11.95 0.99
N ILE A 36 -22.73 -11.13 0.25
CA ILE A 36 -22.31 -10.64 -1.08
C ILE A 36 -21.05 -9.77 -0.96
N ASN A 37 -20.99 -8.89 0.03
CA ASN A 37 -19.78 -8.11 0.29
C ASN A 37 -18.59 -9.00 0.68
N TYR A 38 -18.81 -10.00 1.55
CA TYR A 38 -17.77 -10.97 1.90
C TYR A 38 -17.33 -11.80 0.69
N PHE A 39 -18.26 -12.22 -0.17
CA PHE A 39 -17.97 -12.96 -1.40
C PHE A 39 -17.22 -12.09 -2.43
N CYS A 40 -17.61 -10.82 -2.59
CA CYS A 40 -16.87 -9.87 -3.44
C CYS A 40 -15.45 -9.59 -2.93
N LEU A 41 -15.26 -9.55 -1.60
CA LEU A 41 -13.92 -9.39 -0.99
C LEU A 41 -13.03 -10.59 -1.26
N THR A 42 -13.59 -11.82 -1.27
CA THR A 42 -12.82 -13.05 -1.55
C THR A 42 -12.45 -13.22 -3.03
N PHE A 43 -13.08 -12.46 -3.93
CA PHE A 43 -12.80 -12.49 -5.38
C PHE A 43 -12.10 -11.24 -5.92
N ARG A 44 -11.51 -10.39 -5.05
CA ARG A 44 -10.65 -9.32 -5.56
C ARG A 44 -9.58 -9.94 -6.46
N LYS A 45 -9.49 -9.44 -7.68
CA LYS A 45 -8.39 -9.79 -8.59
C LYS A 45 -7.08 -9.39 -7.92
N LYS A 46 -6.17 -10.34 -7.79
CA LYS A 46 -4.84 -10.14 -7.22
C LYS A 46 -4.04 -9.21 -8.13
N MET A 47 -3.37 -8.21 -7.55
CA MET A 47 -2.46 -7.35 -8.31
C MET A 47 -1.07 -8.00 -8.36
N THR A 48 -0.73 -8.57 -9.49
CA THR A 48 0.62 -9.11 -9.76
C THR A 48 1.61 -7.98 -10.08
N THR A 49 2.90 -8.27 -9.98
CA THR A 49 3.95 -7.34 -10.41
C THR A 49 3.77 -6.91 -11.88
N GLN A 50 3.39 -7.86 -12.76
CA GLN A 50 3.15 -7.54 -14.16
C GLN A 50 1.97 -6.59 -14.36
N GLU A 51 0.86 -6.82 -13.65
CA GLU A 51 -0.30 -5.93 -13.71
C GLU A 51 0.03 -4.53 -13.18
N LEU A 52 0.87 -4.41 -12.16
CA LEU A 52 1.38 -3.13 -11.68
C LEU A 52 2.20 -2.41 -12.77
N ILE A 53 3.10 -3.12 -13.46
CA ILE A 53 3.87 -2.59 -14.59
C ILE A 53 2.94 -2.13 -15.71
N ASP A 54 1.92 -2.90 -16.04
CA ASP A 54 0.95 -2.57 -17.09
C ASP A 54 0.15 -1.31 -16.71
N GLN A 55 -0.23 -1.13 -15.44
CA GLN A 55 -0.87 0.09 -14.96
C GLN A 55 0.08 1.30 -15.02
N ILE A 56 1.35 1.13 -14.69
CA ILE A 56 2.37 2.19 -14.82
C ILE A 56 2.48 2.65 -16.27
N ARG A 57 2.59 1.73 -17.21
CA ARG A 57 2.67 2.03 -18.65
C ARG A 57 1.41 2.70 -19.17
N LYS A 58 0.23 2.19 -18.76
CA LYS A 58 -1.08 2.72 -19.15
C LYS A 58 -1.30 4.14 -18.67
N LYS A 59 -0.97 4.42 -17.39
CA LYS A 59 -1.16 5.74 -16.76
C LYS A 59 0.03 6.67 -16.98
N LYS A 60 1.12 6.16 -17.53
CA LYS A 60 2.41 6.86 -17.67
C LYS A 60 2.84 7.48 -16.34
N SER A 61 2.71 6.70 -15.29
CA SER A 61 2.90 7.14 -13.90
C SER A 61 3.31 5.97 -13.04
N PHE A 62 4.33 6.16 -12.22
CA PHE A 62 4.71 5.29 -11.10
C PHE A 62 4.53 5.99 -9.76
N LEU A 63 3.56 6.91 -9.72
CA LEU A 63 3.19 7.66 -8.52
C LEU A 63 2.41 6.79 -7.54
N CYS A 64 2.83 6.83 -6.28
CA CYS A 64 2.14 6.32 -5.11
C CYS A 64 1.72 7.50 -4.25
N ILE A 65 0.43 7.68 -4.00
CA ILE A 65 -0.07 8.77 -3.15
C ILE A 65 -0.24 8.28 -1.72
N GLY A 66 0.44 8.93 -0.77
CA GLY A 66 0.26 8.66 0.65
C GLY A 66 -1.04 9.27 1.19
N LEU A 67 -1.82 8.45 1.91
CA LEU A 67 -3.06 8.88 2.58
C LEU A 67 -2.81 9.03 4.10
N ASP A 68 -1.89 9.92 4.46
CA ASP A 68 -1.43 10.16 5.84
C ASP A 68 -2.29 11.27 6.46
N VAL A 69 -3.56 10.94 6.82
CA VAL A 69 -4.59 11.90 7.20
C VAL A 69 -4.43 12.39 8.63
N ASP A 70 -4.18 13.69 8.78
CA ASP A 70 -4.12 14.40 10.05
C ASP A 70 -5.38 15.28 10.20
N MET A 71 -6.21 15.00 11.21
CA MET A 71 -7.46 15.74 11.48
C MET A 71 -7.27 17.24 11.67
N GLN A 72 -6.05 17.68 12.04
CA GLN A 72 -5.72 19.10 12.19
C GLN A 72 -5.42 19.79 10.85
N LYS A 73 -5.28 19.03 9.78
CA LYS A 73 -4.87 19.52 8.44
C LYS A 73 -5.93 19.37 7.37
N ILE A 74 -6.96 18.59 7.62
CA ILE A 74 -8.06 18.44 6.66
C ILE A 74 -8.96 19.68 6.63
N PRO A 75 -9.69 19.91 5.53
CA PRO A 75 -10.62 21.04 5.42
C PRO A 75 -11.68 21.06 6.52
N PRO A 76 -11.96 22.22 7.14
CA PRO A 76 -12.87 22.32 8.30
C PRO A 76 -14.29 21.82 8.02
N HIS A 77 -14.79 21.94 6.80
CA HIS A 77 -16.14 21.46 6.44
C HIS A 77 -16.27 19.93 6.58
N LEU A 78 -15.19 19.17 6.35
CA LEU A 78 -15.19 17.71 6.50
C LEU A 78 -15.28 17.26 7.96
N LEU A 79 -14.81 18.07 8.91
CA LEU A 79 -14.87 17.75 10.34
C LEU A 79 -16.31 17.60 10.86
N LYS A 80 -17.28 18.12 10.13
CA LYS A 80 -18.72 18.02 10.44
C LYS A 80 -19.35 16.71 9.92
N THR A 81 -18.63 15.93 9.12
CA THR A 81 -19.12 14.65 8.58
C THR A 81 -19.04 13.54 9.62
N ALA A 82 -19.77 12.46 9.39
CA ALA A 82 -19.76 11.29 10.29
C ALA A 82 -18.40 10.57 10.32
N ASP A 83 -17.61 10.68 9.25
CA ASP A 83 -16.30 10.02 9.11
C ASP A 83 -15.33 10.92 8.30
N PRO A 84 -14.79 11.98 8.93
CA PRO A 84 -13.96 12.96 8.25
C PRO A 84 -12.74 12.39 7.53
N ILE A 85 -12.12 11.36 8.11
CA ILE A 85 -10.93 10.70 7.55
C ILE A 85 -11.32 10.00 6.24
N PHE A 86 -12.40 9.23 6.26
CA PHE A 86 -12.86 8.51 5.07
C PHE A 86 -13.32 9.48 3.97
N GLU A 87 -14.10 10.52 4.30
CA GLU A 87 -14.57 11.49 3.31
C GLU A 87 -13.40 12.25 2.67
N PHE A 88 -12.39 12.62 3.45
CA PHE A 88 -11.17 13.22 2.92
C PHE A 88 -10.45 12.25 1.95
N ASN A 89 -10.20 11.01 2.38
CA ASN A 89 -9.54 10.01 1.54
C ASN A 89 -10.32 9.76 0.25
N LYS A 90 -11.63 9.60 0.35
CA LYS A 90 -12.52 9.37 -0.79
C LYS A 90 -12.40 10.49 -1.83
N ALA A 91 -12.47 11.75 -1.40
CA ALA A 91 -12.35 12.89 -2.29
C ALA A 91 -10.97 12.96 -2.97
N ILE A 92 -9.88 12.67 -2.24
CA ILE A 92 -8.53 12.59 -2.81
C ILE A 92 -8.44 11.46 -3.84
N ILE A 93 -8.96 10.28 -3.52
CA ILE A 93 -8.94 9.11 -4.41
C ILE A 93 -9.72 9.42 -5.69
N GLU A 94 -10.94 9.93 -5.59
CA GLU A 94 -11.77 10.28 -6.74
C GLU A 94 -11.09 11.29 -7.67
N ALA A 95 -10.36 12.25 -7.09
CA ALA A 95 -9.68 13.30 -7.85
C ALA A 95 -8.35 12.82 -8.49
N THR A 96 -7.72 11.75 -7.98
CA THR A 96 -6.32 11.42 -8.34
C THR A 96 -6.10 9.99 -8.83
N HIS A 97 -7.09 9.09 -8.78
CA HIS A 97 -6.91 7.67 -9.11
C HIS A 97 -6.39 7.42 -10.54
N HIS A 98 -6.69 8.30 -11.47
CA HIS A 98 -6.24 8.20 -12.86
C HIS A 98 -4.80 8.67 -13.07
N LEU A 99 -4.19 9.35 -12.08
CA LEU A 99 -2.85 9.94 -12.11
C LEU A 99 -1.81 9.09 -11.36
N CYS A 100 -2.24 8.13 -10.56
CA CYS A 100 -1.36 7.29 -9.75
C CYS A 100 -1.66 5.81 -9.95
N VAL A 101 -0.72 4.96 -9.55
CA VAL A 101 -0.86 3.50 -9.61
C VAL A 101 -1.05 2.87 -8.23
N ALA A 102 -0.78 3.62 -7.17
CA ALA A 102 -0.88 3.10 -5.81
C ALA A 102 -1.37 4.15 -4.81
N TYR A 103 -2.06 3.69 -3.76
CA TYR A 103 -2.28 4.45 -2.54
C TYR A 103 -1.64 3.77 -1.34
N LYS A 104 -1.05 4.59 -0.47
CA LYS A 104 -0.31 4.13 0.70
C LYS A 104 -0.75 4.88 1.96
N PRO A 105 -1.80 4.43 2.67
CA PRO A 105 -2.06 4.93 4.00
C PRO A 105 -0.97 4.50 4.98
N ASN A 106 -0.45 5.44 5.76
CA ASN A 106 0.42 5.15 6.89
C ASN A 106 -0.47 4.86 8.10
N THR A 107 -0.40 3.64 8.63
CA THR A 107 -1.32 3.17 9.67
C THR A 107 -1.24 4.00 10.94
N ALA A 108 -0.10 4.60 11.27
CA ALA A 108 0.05 5.45 12.45
C ALA A 108 -0.96 6.61 12.51
N PHE A 109 -1.31 7.18 11.33
CA PHE A 109 -2.31 8.25 11.23
C PHE A 109 -3.75 7.78 11.46
N TYR A 110 -3.99 6.48 11.41
CA TYR A 110 -5.29 5.86 11.70
C TYR A 110 -5.30 5.29 13.12
N GLU A 111 -4.23 4.61 13.53
CA GLU A 111 -4.05 4.06 14.89
C GLU A 111 -4.17 5.15 15.95
N ALA A 112 -3.64 6.35 15.69
CA ALA A 112 -3.73 7.50 16.58
C ALA A 112 -5.18 7.92 16.92
N TYR A 113 -6.15 7.54 16.09
CA TYR A 113 -7.58 7.82 16.31
C TYR A 113 -8.37 6.60 16.82
N GLY A 114 -7.68 5.55 17.27
CA GLY A 114 -8.26 4.35 17.86
C GLY A 114 -9.22 3.63 16.92
N LEU A 115 -10.31 3.08 17.44
CA LEU A 115 -11.27 2.31 16.64
C LEU A 115 -11.90 3.11 15.50
N LYS A 116 -12.08 4.42 15.65
CA LYS A 116 -12.62 5.27 14.58
C LYS A 116 -11.65 5.34 13.41
N GLY A 117 -10.35 5.51 13.69
CA GLY A 117 -9.32 5.51 12.65
C GLY A 117 -9.21 4.17 11.92
N TRP A 118 -9.23 3.05 12.64
CA TRP A 118 -9.24 1.72 12.05
C TRP A 118 -10.46 1.50 11.12
N LYS A 119 -11.66 1.92 11.54
CA LYS A 119 -12.86 1.88 10.69
C LYS A 119 -12.74 2.73 9.43
N SER A 120 -12.14 3.93 9.55
CA SER A 120 -11.90 4.80 8.39
C SER A 120 -10.89 4.17 7.43
N LEU A 121 -9.84 3.50 7.94
CA LEU A 121 -8.87 2.76 7.13
C LEU A 121 -9.56 1.60 6.38
N GLU A 122 -10.31 0.76 7.10
CA GLU A 122 -11.08 -0.35 6.52
C GLU A 122 -12.00 0.14 5.40
N LYS A 123 -12.80 1.18 5.64
CA LYS A 123 -13.67 1.79 4.62
C LYS A 123 -12.88 2.30 3.41
N THR A 124 -11.74 2.95 3.64
CA THR A 124 -10.90 3.49 2.57
C THR A 124 -10.38 2.38 1.66
N ILE A 125 -9.85 1.29 2.25
CA ILE A 125 -9.33 0.16 1.47
C ILE A 125 -10.46 -0.60 0.78
N HIS A 126 -11.58 -0.78 1.45
CA HIS A 126 -12.76 -1.39 0.85
C HIS A 126 -13.27 -0.58 -0.35
N TYR A 127 -13.33 0.74 -0.22
CA TYR A 127 -13.69 1.65 -1.30
C TYR A 127 -12.74 1.53 -2.51
N LEU A 128 -11.42 1.54 -2.27
CA LEU A 128 -10.42 1.32 -3.31
C LEU A 128 -10.61 -0.04 -4.00
N ASN A 129 -10.73 -1.09 -3.23
CA ASN A 129 -10.86 -2.45 -3.75
C ASN A 129 -12.12 -2.67 -4.59
N GLN A 130 -13.21 -1.96 -4.29
CA GLN A 130 -14.47 -2.05 -5.02
C GLN A 130 -14.55 -1.15 -6.24
N LYS A 131 -14.07 0.08 -6.13
CA LYS A 131 -14.23 1.11 -7.17
C LYS A 131 -13.06 1.18 -8.14
N TYR A 132 -11.86 0.89 -7.67
CA TYR A 132 -10.61 1.03 -8.40
C TYR A 132 -9.70 -0.20 -8.21
N PRO A 133 -10.19 -1.42 -8.58
CA PRO A 133 -9.46 -2.67 -8.34
C PRO A 133 -8.10 -2.75 -9.05
N GLU A 134 -7.88 -1.86 -10.02
CA GLU A 134 -6.62 -1.73 -10.74
C GLU A 134 -5.58 -0.86 -10.00
N ILE A 135 -5.93 -0.31 -8.84
CA ILE A 135 -5.01 0.48 -8.01
C ILE A 135 -4.35 -0.44 -6.97
N TYR A 136 -3.03 -0.35 -6.88
CA TYR A 136 -2.23 -1.06 -5.90
C TYR A 136 -2.34 -0.44 -4.50
N THR A 137 -2.51 -1.24 -3.47
CA THR A 137 -2.68 -0.76 -2.09
C THR A 137 -1.52 -1.19 -1.20
N ILE A 138 -0.95 -0.22 -0.47
CA ILE A 138 0.22 -0.43 0.40
C ILE A 138 -0.14 -0.06 1.84
N ALA A 139 -0.12 -1.03 2.76
CA ALA A 139 -0.17 -0.76 4.19
C ALA A 139 1.20 -0.29 4.68
N ASP A 140 1.38 1.01 4.90
CA ASP A 140 2.64 1.52 5.48
C ASP A 140 2.60 1.38 7.01
N ALA A 141 2.75 0.13 7.47
CA ALA A 141 2.54 -0.30 8.85
C ALA A 141 3.85 -0.60 9.59
N LYS A 142 4.93 -0.87 8.87
CA LYS A 142 6.26 -1.20 9.41
C LYS A 142 6.20 -2.24 10.52
N ARG A 143 5.41 -3.31 10.25
CA ARG A 143 5.26 -4.41 11.20
C ARG A 143 6.53 -5.26 11.24
N GLY A 144 6.69 -6.00 12.32
CA GLY A 144 7.76 -6.95 12.53
C GLY A 144 7.60 -7.58 13.91
N ASP A 145 7.52 -8.90 13.94
CA ASP A 145 7.45 -9.71 15.14
C ASP A 145 7.85 -11.15 14.77
N ILE A 146 7.98 -12.04 15.71
CA ILE A 146 8.44 -13.40 15.44
C ILE A 146 7.27 -14.37 15.21
N GLY A 147 7.50 -15.35 14.31
CA GLY A 147 6.68 -16.55 14.14
C GLY A 147 5.17 -16.28 14.03
N ASN A 148 4.41 -16.80 14.97
CA ASN A 148 2.94 -16.74 14.97
C ASN A 148 2.41 -15.29 15.06
N THR A 149 3.05 -14.40 15.80
CA THR A 149 2.63 -13.00 15.92
C THR A 149 2.73 -12.29 14.57
N SER A 150 3.83 -12.49 13.82
CA SER A 150 3.96 -11.98 12.45
C SER A 150 2.88 -12.55 11.52
N SER A 151 2.51 -13.83 11.67
CA SER A 151 1.42 -14.44 10.91
C SER A 151 0.07 -13.77 11.18
N MET A 152 -0.20 -13.35 12.44
CA MET A 152 -1.41 -12.62 12.79
C MET A 152 -1.44 -11.22 12.18
N TYR A 153 -0.30 -10.51 12.14
CA TYR A 153 -0.19 -9.24 11.40
C TYR A 153 -0.42 -9.45 9.90
N ALA A 154 0.19 -10.45 9.29
CA ALA A 154 0.00 -10.74 7.87
C ALA A 154 -1.48 -11.03 7.55
N LYS A 155 -2.15 -11.83 8.38
CA LYS A 155 -3.59 -12.11 8.26
C LYS A 155 -4.43 -10.84 8.34
N ALA A 156 -4.18 -9.97 9.33
CA ALA A 156 -4.93 -8.74 9.52
C ALA A 156 -4.86 -7.82 8.29
N PHE A 157 -3.68 -7.65 7.70
CA PHE A 157 -3.50 -6.74 6.57
C PHE A 157 -3.84 -7.39 5.22
N PHE A 158 -3.55 -8.67 5.01
CA PHE A 158 -3.74 -9.32 3.72
C PHE A 158 -5.09 -9.98 3.54
N GLU A 159 -5.67 -10.54 4.60
CA GLU A 159 -6.97 -11.21 4.54
C GLU A 159 -8.10 -10.29 4.95
N ASP A 160 -8.00 -9.65 6.13
CA ASP A 160 -9.09 -8.87 6.72
C ASP A 160 -9.21 -7.50 6.05
N LEU A 161 -8.15 -6.69 6.03
CA LEU A 161 -8.12 -5.39 5.36
C LEU A 161 -7.92 -5.49 3.84
N ALA A 162 -7.49 -6.64 3.33
CA ALA A 162 -7.30 -6.94 1.91
C ALA A 162 -6.36 -5.98 1.16
N PHE A 163 -5.24 -5.57 1.77
CA PHE A 163 -4.16 -4.86 1.09
C PHE A 163 -3.40 -5.75 0.10
N ASP A 164 -2.74 -5.16 -0.90
CA ASP A 164 -1.83 -5.86 -1.81
C ASP A 164 -0.44 -6.03 -1.21
N SER A 165 -0.01 -5.10 -0.36
CA SER A 165 1.31 -5.12 0.26
C SER A 165 1.34 -4.46 1.63
N ILE A 166 2.41 -4.77 2.37
CA ILE A 166 2.68 -4.20 3.70
C ILE A 166 4.17 -3.89 3.85
N THR A 167 4.50 -2.78 4.51
CA THR A 167 5.88 -2.50 4.91
C THR A 167 6.24 -3.26 6.19
N VAL A 168 7.43 -3.88 6.19
CA VAL A 168 7.93 -4.74 7.27
C VAL A 168 9.35 -4.33 7.64
N ALA A 169 9.67 -4.34 8.95
CA ALA A 169 10.99 -4.08 9.45
C ALA A 169 11.84 -5.37 9.49
N PRO A 170 13.08 -5.37 8.97
CA PRO A 170 13.91 -6.58 8.87
C PRO A 170 14.71 -6.90 10.14
N TYR A 171 14.73 -6.02 11.13
CA TYR A 171 15.70 -6.06 12.24
C TYR A 171 15.71 -7.37 13.01
N MET A 172 14.54 -8.01 13.18
CA MET A 172 14.43 -9.29 13.90
C MET A 172 14.75 -10.52 13.01
N GLY A 173 15.11 -10.31 11.74
CA GLY A 173 15.60 -11.38 10.88
C GLY A 173 14.51 -12.12 10.08
N LYS A 174 14.88 -13.29 9.55
CA LYS A 174 14.12 -14.07 8.57
C LYS A 174 12.76 -14.51 9.07
N ASP A 175 12.67 -15.04 10.25
CA ASP A 175 11.46 -15.59 10.86
C ASP A 175 10.40 -14.52 11.18
N SER A 176 10.82 -13.25 11.24
CA SER A 176 9.91 -12.11 11.38
C SER A 176 9.26 -11.68 10.04
N VAL A 177 9.87 -12.01 8.91
CA VAL A 177 9.45 -11.58 7.57
C VAL A 177 8.78 -12.73 6.78
N GLU A 178 9.26 -13.95 6.89
CA GLU A 178 8.72 -15.11 6.17
C GLU A 178 7.21 -15.33 6.33
N PRO A 179 6.56 -15.06 7.49
CA PRO A 179 5.11 -15.17 7.60
C PRO A 179 4.33 -14.27 6.62
N PHE A 180 4.87 -13.10 6.28
CA PHE A 180 4.29 -12.23 5.24
C PHE A 180 4.54 -12.79 3.83
N LEU A 181 5.72 -13.34 3.58
CA LEU A 181 6.08 -13.98 2.30
C LEU A 181 5.34 -15.30 2.03
N ALA A 182 4.69 -15.89 3.04
CA ALA A 182 3.83 -17.06 2.86
C ALA A 182 2.59 -16.75 2.00
N PHE A 183 2.17 -15.48 1.92
CA PHE A 183 1.08 -15.01 1.07
C PHE A 183 1.59 -14.73 -0.35
N LYS A 184 1.60 -15.76 -1.20
CA LYS A 184 2.21 -15.73 -2.54
C LYS A 184 1.64 -14.67 -3.49
N ASP A 185 0.45 -14.19 -3.22
CA ASP A 185 -0.27 -13.20 -4.05
C ASP A 185 -0.12 -11.78 -3.51
N LYS A 186 0.74 -11.60 -2.52
CA LYS A 186 0.94 -10.33 -1.80
C LYS A 186 2.40 -9.98 -1.83
N HIS A 187 2.70 -8.70 -1.69
CA HIS A 187 4.08 -8.27 -1.63
C HIS A 187 4.45 -7.81 -0.21
N THR A 188 5.66 -8.13 0.18
CA THR A 188 6.26 -7.63 1.42
C THR A 188 7.28 -6.57 1.08
N ILE A 189 7.09 -5.34 1.58
CA ILE A 189 7.97 -4.21 1.30
C ILE A 189 8.92 -4.05 2.49
N LEU A 190 10.15 -4.53 2.35
CA LEU A 190 11.13 -4.58 3.42
C LEU A 190 11.87 -3.25 3.54
N LEU A 191 12.04 -2.73 4.76
CA LEU A 191 12.85 -1.53 4.98
C LEU A 191 14.32 -1.85 4.71
N ALA A 192 14.95 -1.14 3.78
CA ALA A 192 16.39 -1.28 3.48
C ALA A 192 17.16 -0.02 3.87
N LEU A 193 17.00 1.08 3.15
CA LEU A 193 17.68 2.34 3.44
C LEU A 193 16.64 3.48 3.48
N THR A 194 16.36 3.98 4.67
CA THR A 194 15.31 4.99 4.89
C THR A 194 15.84 6.42 4.69
N SER A 195 14.92 7.39 4.48
CA SER A 195 15.28 8.78 4.15
C SER A 195 15.68 9.64 5.36
N ASN A 196 15.32 9.22 6.58
CA ASN A 196 15.59 9.97 7.82
C ASN A 196 17.06 9.98 8.20
N GLU A 197 17.44 10.95 9.01
CA GLU A 197 18.83 11.11 9.49
C GLU A 197 19.29 9.91 10.32
N GLY A 198 18.43 9.37 11.19
CA GLY A 198 18.72 8.18 12.01
C GLY A 198 19.06 6.91 11.23
N ALA A 199 18.93 6.91 9.89
CA ALA A 199 19.46 5.83 9.05
C ALA A 199 20.99 5.65 9.22
N PHE A 200 21.70 6.70 9.55
CA PHE A 200 23.16 6.65 9.80
C PHE A 200 23.52 5.96 11.11
N ASP A 201 22.60 5.78 12.05
CA ASP A 201 22.88 5.10 13.32
C ASP A 201 23.15 3.60 13.11
N PHE A 202 22.44 2.96 12.15
CA PHE A 202 22.51 1.52 11.89
C PHE A 202 22.69 1.19 10.41
N GLN A 203 21.82 1.71 9.54
CA GLN A 203 21.67 1.20 8.18
C GLN A 203 22.93 1.38 7.31
N THR A 204 23.69 2.43 7.53
CA THR A 204 24.95 2.71 6.81
C THR A 204 26.19 2.27 7.57
N LYS A 205 26.07 1.76 8.80
CA LYS A 205 27.21 1.18 9.53
C LYS A 205 27.71 -0.05 8.82
N LYS A 206 29.04 -0.28 8.86
CA LYS A 206 29.66 -1.43 8.21
C LYS A 206 29.72 -2.63 9.15
N VAL A 207 29.33 -3.77 8.64
CA VAL A 207 29.53 -5.09 9.19
C VAL A 207 30.40 -5.87 8.20
N ALA A 208 31.56 -6.32 8.61
CA ALA A 208 32.53 -7.00 7.73
C ALA A 208 32.78 -6.22 6.41
N HIS A 209 33.03 -4.91 6.51
CA HIS A 209 33.34 -3.97 5.41
C HIS A 209 32.17 -3.58 4.51
N THR A 210 30.95 -4.14 4.70
CA THR A 210 29.75 -3.84 3.91
C THR A 210 28.72 -3.11 4.76
N GLU A 211 28.04 -2.10 4.20
CA GLU A 211 26.99 -1.37 4.91
C GLU A 211 25.83 -2.29 5.25
N PHE A 212 25.23 -2.09 6.44
CA PHE A 212 24.21 -2.98 6.98
C PHE A 212 22.99 -3.11 6.07
N TYR A 213 22.54 -2.02 5.42
CA TYR A 213 21.42 -2.11 4.48
C TYR A 213 21.69 -3.06 3.30
N LYS A 214 22.95 -3.20 2.84
CA LYS A 214 23.33 -4.16 1.80
C LYS A 214 23.21 -5.60 2.29
N HIS A 215 23.61 -5.86 3.54
CA HIS A 215 23.38 -7.17 4.16
C HIS A 215 21.89 -7.54 4.23
N VAL A 216 21.01 -6.55 4.56
CA VAL A 216 19.56 -6.76 4.53
C VAL A 216 19.10 -7.16 3.13
N LEU A 217 19.53 -6.45 2.09
CA LEU A 217 19.17 -6.76 0.70
C LEU A 217 19.68 -8.15 0.25
N GLU A 218 20.96 -8.43 0.47
CA GLU A 218 21.60 -9.68 0.07
C GLU A 218 21.02 -10.89 0.78
N THR A 219 20.82 -10.78 2.10
CA THR A 219 20.27 -11.86 2.93
C THR A 219 18.83 -12.16 2.56
N SER A 220 18.01 -11.12 2.41
CA SER A 220 16.57 -11.30 2.13
C SER A 220 16.29 -11.95 0.77
N LYS A 221 17.17 -11.79 -0.22
CA LYS A 221 17.07 -12.49 -1.51
C LYS A 221 17.12 -14.00 -1.41
N SER A 222 17.77 -14.55 -0.37
CA SER A 222 17.87 -15.98 -0.16
C SER A 222 16.65 -16.61 0.56
N TRP A 223 15.69 -15.78 0.99
CA TRP A 223 14.52 -16.26 1.69
C TRP A 223 13.50 -16.88 0.73
N LYS A 224 12.71 -17.81 1.25
CA LYS A 224 11.64 -18.44 0.46
C LYS A 224 10.61 -17.41 0.01
N ASN A 225 10.21 -17.47 -1.25
CA ASN A 225 9.30 -16.54 -1.92
C ASN A 225 9.83 -15.09 -1.95
N SER A 226 11.14 -14.90 -1.97
CA SER A 226 11.78 -13.59 -2.06
C SER A 226 11.47 -12.81 -3.36
N GLU A 227 10.93 -13.50 -4.38
CA GLU A 227 10.37 -12.88 -5.58
C GLU A 227 9.23 -11.90 -5.28
N ASN A 228 8.57 -12.03 -4.13
CA ASN A 228 7.51 -11.14 -3.65
C ASN A 228 8.04 -9.99 -2.76
N LEU A 229 9.37 -9.87 -2.62
CA LEU A 229 9.99 -8.76 -1.91
C LEU A 229 10.07 -7.50 -2.77
N MET A 230 9.65 -6.40 -2.18
CA MET A 230 9.96 -5.04 -2.58
C MET A 230 10.75 -4.37 -1.45
N TYR A 231 11.35 -3.21 -1.70
CA TYR A 231 12.19 -2.56 -0.68
C TYR A 231 11.88 -1.07 -0.55
N VAL A 232 11.96 -0.54 0.68
CA VAL A 232 11.92 0.90 0.92
C VAL A 232 13.31 1.49 0.77
N VAL A 233 13.46 2.49 -0.12
CA VAL A 233 14.69 3.25 -0.32
C VAL A 233 14.36 4.74 -0.39
N GLY A 234 14.90 5.54 0.53
CA GLY A 234 14.60 6.97 0.62
C GLY A 234 15.15 7.78 -0.56
N ALA A 235 14.36 8.70 -1.10
CA ALA A 235 14.72 9.55 -2.24
C ALA A 235 15.94 10.44 -1.97
N THR A 236 16.19 10.83 -0.72
CA THR A 236 17.37 11.63 -0.31
C THR A 236 18.71 10.87 -0.43
N LYS A 237 18.64 9.59 -0.76
CA LYS A 237 19.77 8.67 -0.91
C LYS A 237 19.99 8.27 -2.37
N ALA A 238 19.76 9.18 -3.34
CA ALA A 238 19.82 8.87 -4.78
C ALA A 238 21.14 8.20 -5.21
N ALA A 239 22.28 8.61 -4.68
CA ALA A 239 23.57 7.99 -4.98
C ALA A 239 23.65 6.49 -4.61
N TYR A 240 22.86 6.03 -3.63
CA TYR A 240 22.85 4.64 -3.20
C TYR A 240 22.06 3.72 -4.14
N PHE A 241 21.15 4.27 -4.96
CA PHE A 241 20.32 3.46 -5.87
C PHE A 241 21.17 2.64 -6.84
N LYS A 242 22.30 3.16 -7.31
CA LYS A 242 23.21 2.42 -8.19
C LYS A 242 23.72 1.13 -7.54
N GLU A 243 24.11 1.19 -6.27
CA GLU A 243 24.58 0.03 -5.53
C GLU A 243 23.44 -0.92 -5.17
N ILE A 244 22.28 -0.37 -4.79
CA ILE A 244 21.07 -1.15 -4.50
C ILE A 244 20.62 -1.95 -5.73
N ARG A 245 20.63 -1.34 -6.92
CA ARG A 245 20.27 -2.01 -8.18
C ARG A 245 21.21 -3.14 -8.56
N LYS A 246 22.49 -3.09 -8.20
CA LYS A 246 23.40 -4.24 -8.38
C LYS A 246 22.96 -5.45 -7.56
N ILE A 247 22.38 -5.24 -6.39
CA ILE A 247 21.94 -6.30 -5.47
C ILE A 247 20.54 -6.78 -5.83
N VAL A 248 19.60 -5.86 -6.09
CA VAL A 248 18.18 -6.14 -6.39
C VAL A 248 17.77 -5.51 -7.72
N PRO A 249 18.24 -6.03 -8.86
CA PRO A 249 18.09 -5.38 -10.18
C PRO A 249 16.63 -5.27 -10.64
N THR A 250 15.76 -6.20 -10.26
CA THR A 250 14.37 -6.30 -10.75
C THR A 250 13.32 -5.96 -9.71
N SER A 251 13.67 -5.93 -8.41
CA SER A 251 12.70 -5.67 -7.34
C SER A 251 12.14 -4.25 -7.40
N PHE A 252 10.86 -4.09 -7.11
CA PHE A 252 10.29 -2.76 -6.94
C PHE A 252 10.84 -2.06 -5.69
N LEU A 253 11.15 -0.77 -5.84
CA LEU A 253 11.58 0.11 -4.76
C LEU A 253 10.47 1.11 -4.45
N LEU A 254 9.96 1.10 -3.23
CA LEU A 254 9.10 2.15 -2.70
C LEU A 254 9.99 3.31 -2.23
N VAL A 255 9.83 4.45 -2.85
CA VAL A 255 10.74 5.60 -2.70
C VAL A 255 10.00 6.78 -2.07
N PRO A 256 9.99 6.89 -0.72
CA PRO A 256 9.46 8.06 -0.04
C PRO A 256 10.44 9.24 -0.08
N GLY A 257 9.90 10.46 0.01
CA GLY A 257 10.69 11.68 0.22
C GLY A 257 10.98 12.51 -1.03
N VAL A 258 10.42 12.16 -2.18
CA VAL A 258 10.50 13.01 -3.38
C VAL A 258 9.69 14.29 -3.15
N GLY A 259 10.26 15.43 -3.48
CA GLY A 259 9.68 16.77 -3.30
C GLY A 259 9.72 17.22 -1.84
N ALA A 260 8.76 16.80 -1.01
CA ALA A 260 8.56 17.32 0.35
C ALA A 260 9.74 17.11 1.33
N GLN A 261 10.65 16.18 1.05
CA GLN A 261 11.87 15.91 1.85
C GLN A 261 13.14 16.24 1.06
N GLY A 262 13.05 16.95 -0.06
CA GLY A 262 14.20 17.37 -0.86
C GLY A 262 14.75 16.32 -1.83
N GLY A 263 14.09 15.15 -1.95
CA GLY A 263 14.46 14.15 -2.96
C GLY A 263 14.15 14.63 -4.39
N ASN A 264 15.08 14.43 -5.31
CA ASN A 264 14.93 14.78 -6.71
C ASN A 264 14.46 13.57 -7.52
N LEU A 265 13.31 13.70 -8.22
CA LEU A 265 12.73 12.62 -9.02
C LEU A 265 13.68 12.16 -10.13
N GLN A 266 14.29 13.07 -10.85
CA GLN A 266 15.16 12.73 -11.98
C GLN A 266 16.42 11.98 -11.53
N GLU A 267 17.03 12.38 -10.41
CA GLU A 267 18.18 11.66 -9.85
C GLU A 267 17.80 10.25 -9.38
N VAL A 268 16.65 10.11 -8.71
CA VAL A 268 16.13 8.81 -8.31
C VAL A 268 15.91 7.92 -9.53
N CYS A 269 15.29 8.44 -10.59
CA CYS A 269 15.04 7.70 -11.82
C CYS A 269 16.31 7.33 -12.56
N LYS A 270 17.28 8.26 -12.65
CA LYS A 270 18.58 8.01 -13.31
C LYS A 270 19.31 6.78 -12.79
N TYR A 271 19.22 6.49 -11.49
CA TYR A 271 19.95 5.39 -10.85
C TYR A 271 19.02 4.26 -10.38
N GLY A 272 17.73 4.54 -10.23
CA GLY A 272 16.77 3.63 -9.61
C GLY A 272 15.88 2.90 -10.59
N LEU A 273 15.70 3.35 -11.83
CA LEU A 273 14.94 2.64 -12.83
C LEU A 273 15.58 1.29 -13.14
N SER A 274 14.75 0.27 -13.33
CA SER A 274 15.12 -1.03 -13.86
C SER A 274 14.53 -1.21 -15.25
N GLU A 275 14.86 -2.32 -15.92
CA GLU A 275 14.31 -2.70 -17.22
C GLU A 275 12.75 -2.70 -17.22
N ASN A 276 12.15 -3.09 -16.09
CA ASN A 276 10.72 -3.09 -15.87
C ASN A 276 10.24 -1.96 -14.93
N ILE A 277 10.83 -0.78 -15.07
CA ILE A 277 10.57 0.43 -14.26
C ILE A 277 11.02 0.24 -12.81
N GLY A 278 10.41 -0.66 -12.04
CA GLY A 278 10.86 -1.06 -10.70
C GLY A 278 10.78 0.03 -9.62
N LEU A 279 10.09 1.14 -9.84
CA LEU A 279 9.92 2.24 -8.89
C LEU A 279 8.47 2.52 -8.57
N LEU A 280 8.20 2.84 -7.29
CA LEU A 280 6.98 3.48 -6.80
C LEU A 280 7.38 4.73 -6.01
N ILE A 281 7.20 5.89 -6.61
CA ILE A 281 7.54 7.17 -5.97
C ILE A 281 6.41 7.61 -5.06
N ASN A 282 6.67 7.64 -3.76
CA ASN A 282 5.65 8.05 -2.79
C ASN A 282 5.70 9.55 -2.50
N SER A 283 4.60 10.22 -2.80
CA SER A 283 4.33 11.61 -2.39
C SER A 283 3.04 11.66 -1.57
N SER A 284 3.06 12.36 -0.45
CA SER A 284 1.93 12.45 0.48
C SER A 284 1.54 13.90 0.71
N ARG A 285 2.12 14.57 1.70
CA ARG A 285 1.75 15.93 2.17
C ARG A 285 1.67 16.97 1.06
N GLY A 286 2.60 16.92 0.09
CA GLY A 286 2.63 17.86 -1.04
C GLY A 286 1.43 17.73 -1.98
N ILE A 287 0.74 16.59 -1.96
CA ILE A 287 -0.46 16.33 -2.75
C ILE A 287 -1.69 16.55 -1.89
N ILE A 288 -1.86 15.76 -0.81
CA ILE A 288 -3.13 15.70 -0.08
C ILE A 288 -3.45 16.98 0.72
N TYR A 289 -2.45 17.80 1.03
CA TYR A 289 -2.60 19.08 1.74
C TYR A 289 -2.27 20.28 0.85
N ALA A 290 -2.49 20.18 -0.46
CA ALA A 290 -2.26 21.27 -1.40
C ALA A 290 -3.21 22.48 -1.20
N SER A 291 -4.35 22.27 -0.53
CA SER A 291 -5.29 23.32 -0.07
C SER A 291 -5.99 22.85 1.20
N LYS A 292 -6.47 23.82 2.00
CA LYS A 292 -7.33 23.57 3.17
C LYS A 292 -8.80 23.99 2.92
N GLU A 293 -9.07 24.48 1.73
CA GLU A 293 -10.37 24.99 1.33
C GLU A 293 -11.23 23.87 0.68
N GLU A 294 -12.42 24.22 0.23
CA GLU A 294 -13.35 23.27 -0.43
C GLU A 294 -12.78 22.68 -1.73
N ASP A 295 -11.82 23.38 -2.35
CA ASP A 295 -11.15 22.94 -3.58
C ASP A 295 -9.97 21.96 -3.36
N PHE A 296 -9.76 21.46 -2.14
CA PHE A 296 -8.60 20.65 -1.76
C PHE A 296 -8.35 19.46 -2.68
N ALA A 297 -9.40 18.74 -3.07
CA ALA A 297 -9.29 17.58 -3.96
C ALA A 297 -8.84 17.99 -5.38
N LYS A 298 -9.35 19.12 -5.89
CA LYS A 298 -8.92 19.70 -7.18
C LYS A 298 -7.45 20.14 -7.13
N LYS A 299 -7.02 20.76 -6.04
CA LYS A 299 -5.61 21.16 -5.85
C LYS A 299 -4.70 19.95 -5.70
N ALA A 300 -5.15 18.89 -5.02
CA ALA A 300 -4.43 17.62 -4.95
C ALA A 300 -4.25 16.99 -6.35
N ALA A 301 -5.30 16.99 -7.17
CA ALA A 301 -5.21 16.53 -8.56
C ALA A 301 -4.18 17.32 -9.36
N LEU A 302 -4.16 18.66 -9.25
CA LEU A 302 -3.16 19.49 -9.93
C LEU A 302 -1.73 19.12 -9.52
N LYS A 303 -1.47 18.88 -8.23
CA LYS A 303 -0.16 18.45 -7.74
C LYS A 303 0.21 17.04 -8.21
N ALA A 304 -0.73 16.12 -8.23
CA ALA A 304 -0.51 14.78 -8.77
C ALA A 304 -0.24 14.81 -10.27
N THR A 305 -0.95 15.65 -11.03
CA THR A 305 -0.73 15.85 -12.48
C THR A 305 0.68 16.35 -12.78
N GLN A 306 1.20 17.30 -12.00
CA GLN A 306 2.57 17.79 -12.17
C GLN A 306 3.59 16.65 -12.07
N LEU A 307 3.48 15.80 -11.03
CA LEU A 307 4.37 14.65 -10.86
C LEU A 307 4.16 13.58 -11.95
N GLN A 308 2.92 13.33 -12.36
CA GLN A 308 2.63 12.38 -13.43
C GLN A 308 3.25 12.83 -14.75
N GLN A 309 3.16 14.12 -15.11
CA GLN A 309 3.78 14.66 -16.33
C GLN A 309 5.31 14.55 -16.30
N GLU A 310 5.96 14.80 -15.15
CA GLU A 310 7.39 14.57 -14.99
C GLU A 310 7.75 13.09 -15.19
N MET A 311 6.92 12.16 -14.70
CA MET A 311 7.13 10.72 -14.86
C MET A 311 6.89 10.26 -16.31
N GLU A 312 5.91 10.84 -17.00
CA GLU A 312 5.62 10.54 -18.41
C GLU A 312 6.80 10.88 -19.33
N ILE A 313 7.55 11.95 -19.03
CA ILE A 313 8.75 12.34 -19.79
C ILE A 313 9.89 11.32 -19.57
N ILE A 314 9.92 10.66 -18.41
CA ILE A 314 10.96 9.70 -18.03
C ILE A 314 10.68 8.31 -18.61
N LEU A 315 9.41 7.94 -18.77
CA LEU A 315 8.96 6.63 -19.26
C LEU A 315 8.97 6.54 -20.78
#